data_f56cdc7a4e1c5615f59cfda30128ef5c
#
_entry.id   f56cdc7a4e1c5615f59cfda30128ef5c
#
_cell.length_a   1.000
_cell.length_b   1.000
_cell.length_c   1.000
_cell.angle_alpha   90.00
_cell.angle_beta   90.00
_cell.angle_gamma   90.00
#
_symmetry.space_group_name_H-M   'P 1'
#
loop_
_entity.id
_entity.type
_entity.pdbx_description
1 polymer ?
#
loop_
_entity_poly.entity_id
_entity_poly.type
_entity_poly.pdbx_seq_one_letter_code
_entity_poly.pdbx_strand_id
1 'polypeptide(L)'
;MAEIITKPRGTIDYLNENKVFLDYILNFLDEKAIAFGAKKIDVPLFENGKLFTRGVGESTDIVTKEMFHLENKGEHDYILRPEFTASINRAVIENKQYASPDLPLKYCYHGPVFRYERPQAGRYRQFNQFGIEFLDAKIDFQTQLDALLLFYNAASELLNHNLLLKINFLGDFSSRERYKKVLKDFYKDKISTMCEDCKRRYEINPLRILDCKIDHDIEINKDAPKLSDYISEEEKELYQNVLKVLDNLGINYIEDPKLVRGLDYYTGLVFELYDPFSMELGAIGVGGQYDNLMKELGNIDFEGIGFSYGVERLLLSLSDEVKKEILDKVNYRYDYFIIDLRSKKDIKPVLLSYRLREDGFKINSSSYSKALNGSLKMADRQRSKYVLIFDDYNENKVIVKNMKERTQEILDCRDIVSLVNTLKKEQLC
;
A
#
# COMPACT_ATOMS: atom_id res chain seq x y z
N MET A 1 -12.89 -33.31 -19.91
CA MET A 1 -12.88 -31.83 -19.84
C MET A 1 -11.53 -31.45 -19.30
N ALA A 2 -10.85 -30.45 -19.89
CA ALA A 2 -9.58 -29.96 -19.35
C ALA A 2 -9.83 -29.34 -17.96
N GLU A 3 -8.96 -29.64 -17.02
CA GLU A 3 -8.98 -29.05 -15.67
C GLU A 3 -8.80 -27.53 -15.79
N ILE A 4 -9.64 -26.75 -15.09
CA ILE A 4 -9.50 -25.29 -15.05
C ILE A 4 -8.34 -24.94 -14.12
N ILE A 5 -7.30 -24.34 -14.68
CA ILE A 5 -6.17 -23.82 -13.90
C ILE A 5 -6.64 -22.57 -13.14
N THR A 6 -6.52 -22.60 -11.82
CA THR A 6 -6.90 -21.49 -10.93
C THR A 6 -5.66 -20.78 -10.41
N LYS A 7 -5.83 -19.54 -9.95
CA LYS A 7 -4.75 -18.78 -9.31
C LYS A 7 -4.26 -19.46 -8.03
N PRO A 8 -2.99 -19.23 -7.62
CA PRO A 8 -2.47 -19.72 -6.35
C PRO A 8 -3.29 -19.20 -5.16
N ARG A 9 -3.46 -20.06 -4.15
CA ARG A 9 -4.15 -19.68 -2.91
C ARG A 9 -3.45 -18.51 -2.21
N GLY A 10 -4.20 -17.50 -1.81
CA GLY A 10 -3.66 -16.30 -1.14
C GLY A 10 -3.16 -15.22 -2.11
N THR A 11 -3.60 -15.27 -3.38
CA THR A 11 -3.37 -14.21 -4.36
C THR A 11 -4.69 -13.60 -4.84
N ILE A 12 -4.65 -12.41 -5.43
CA ILE A 12 -5.82 -11.68 -5.92
C ILE A 12 -5.60 -11.28 -7.39
N ASP A 13 -6.64 -11.43 -8.21
CA ASP A 13 -6.74 -10.79 -9.51
C ASP A 13 -7.54 -9.49 -9.36
N TYR A 14 -6.93 -8.37 -9.68
CA TYR A 14 -7.61 -7.07 -9.66
C TYR A 14 -8.26 -6.79 -11.00
N LEU A 15 -9.59 -6.85 -11.05
CA LEU A 15 -10.38 -6.66 -12.26
C LEU A 15 -11.43 -5.56 -12.01
N ASN A 16 -11.83 -4.88 -13.08
CA ASN A 16 -12.92 -3.89 -13.08
C ASN A 16 -12.75 -2.81 -11.98
N GLU A 17 -13.78 -2.59 -11.16
CA GLU A 17 -13.79 -1.55 -10.13
C GLU A 17 -12.71 -1.76 -9.07
N ASN A 18 -12.41 -3.01 -8.69
CA ASN A 18 -11.33 -3.29 -7.74
C ASN A 18 -9.97 -2.80 -8.25
N LYS A 19 -9.72 -2.87 -9.57
CA LYS A 19 -8.49 -2.30 -10.14
C LYS A 19 -8.52 -0.77 -10.12
N VAL A 20 -9.68 -0.16 -10.36
CA VAL A 20 -9.82 1.30 -10.26
C VAL A 20 -9.54 1.79 -8.83
N PHE A 21 -10.08 1.11 -7.83
CA PHE A 21 -9.83 1.47 -6.42
C PHE A 21 -8.35 1.29 -6.04
N LEU A 22 -7.74 0.18 -6.46
CA LEU A 22 -6.30 -0.04 -6.22
C LEU A 22 -5.45 1.09 -6.82
N ASP A 23 -5.69 1.43 -8.09
CA ASP A 23 -4.93 2.48 -8.78
C ASP A 23 -5.16 3.86 -8.13
N TYR A 24 -6.40 4.14 -7.71
CA TYR A 24 -6.72 5.37 -7.01
C TYR A 24 -5.97 5.48 -5.68
N ILE A 25 -5.98 4.43 -4.86
CA ILE A 25 -5.26 4.38 -3.58
C ILE A 25 -3.77 4.66 -3.79
N LEU A 26 -3.15 3.95 -4.73
CA LEU A 26 -1.71 4.08 -4.98
C LEU A 26 -1.35 5.48 -5.48
N ASN A 27 -2.11 6.04 -6.42
CA ASN A 27 -1.88 7.40 -6.93
C ASN A 27 -2.08 8.46 -5.83
N PHE A 28 -3.14 8.31 -5.01
CA PHE A 28 -3.41 9.22 -3.91
C PHE A 28 -2.25 9.23 -2.89
N LEU A 29 -1.77 8.06 -2.50
CA LEU A 29 -0.67 7.93 -1.54
C LEU A 29 0.66 8.44 -2.13
N ASP A 30 0.91 8.21 -3.43
CA ASP A 30 2.06 8.78 -4.15
C ASP A 30 2.02 10.32 -4.11
N GLU A 31 0.87 10.93 -4.40
CA GLU A 31 0.70 12.40 -4.35
C GLU A 31 0.97 12.95 -2.95
N LYS A 32 0.48 12.28 -1.90
CA LYS A 32 0.75 12.66 -0.50
C LYS A 32 2.24 12.57 -0.16
N ALA A 33 2.90 11.49 -0.52
CA ALA A 33 4.34 11.32 -0.27
C ALA A 33 5.19 12.37 -1.03
N ILE A 34 4.87 12.64 -2.30
CA ILE A 34 5.54 13.66 -3.11
C ILE A 34 5.36 15.05 -2.51
N ALA A 35 4.20 15.38 -1.93
CA ALA A 35 3.95 16.64 -1.25
C ALA A 35 4.84 16.84 -0.01
N PHE A 36 5.33 15.75 0.61
CA PHE A 36 6.35 15.76 1.67
C PHE A 36 7.80 15.70 1.15
N GLY A 37 8.01 15.84 -0.16
CA GLY A 37 9.31 15.85 -0.81
C GLY A 37 9.90 14.47 -1.07
N ALA A 38 9.11 13.40 -1.01
CA ALA A 38 9.59 12.05 -1.30
C ALA A 38 9.85 11.86 -2.81
N LYS A 39 10.90 11.11 -3.13
CA LYS A 39 11.23 10.62 -4.47
C LYS A 39 10.77 9.16 -4.58
N LYS A 40 10.25 8.78 -5.74
CA LYS A 40 9.87 7.37 -5.98
C LYS A 40 11.11 6.51 -6.13
N ILE A 41 11.08 5.31 -5.56
CA ILE A 41 12.11 4.29 -5.71
C ILE A 41 11.49 2.94 -6.06
N ASP A 42 12.13 2.22 -6.97
CA ASP A 42 11.84 0.82 -7.26
C ASP A 42 13.04 -0.05 -6.91
N VAL A 43 12.79 -1.17 -6.28
CA VAL A 43 13.79 -2.18 -5.92
C VAL A 43 13.37 -3.55 -6.44
N PRO A 44 14.30 -4.51 -6.66
CA PRO A 44 13.99 -5.82 -7.20
C PRO A 44 12.90 -6.57 -6.42
N LEU A 45 12.12 -7.41 -7.12
CA LEU A 45 11.13 -8.30 -6.51
C LEU A 45 11.77 -9.46 -5.74
N PHE A 46 12.97 -9.86 -6.14
CA PHE A 46 13.74 -10.90 -5.47
C PHE A 46 15.09 -10.34 -5.04
N GLU A 47 15.56 -10.81 -3.90
CA GLU A 47 16.76 -10.35 -3.24
C GLU A 47 17.58 -11.53 -2.70
N ASN A 48 18.81 -11.26 -2.29
CA ASN A 48 19.60 -12.24 -1.55
C ASN A 48 18.97 -12.48 -0.16
N GLY A 49 18.75 -13.74 0.21
CA GLY A 49 18.13 -14.11 1.50
C GLY A 49 18.88 -13.54 2.72
N LYS A 50 20.20 -13.37 2.62
CA LYS A 50 21.01 -12.74 3.68
C LYS A 50 20.61 -11.28 3.98
N LEU A 51 20.00 -10.57 3.04
CA LEU A 51 19.49 -9.22 3.27
C LEU A 51 18.47 -9.22 4.40
N PHE A 52 17.54 -10.16 4.37
CA PHE A 52 16.46 -10.20 5.34
C PHE A 52 16.85 -10.92 6.64
N THR A 53 17.69 -11.96 6.59
CA THR A 53 18.18 -12.60 7.81
C THR A 53 18.98 -11.63 8.66
N ARG A 54 19.83 -10.79 8.07
CA ARG A 54 20.57 -9.74 8.78
C ARG A 54 19.70 -8.55 9.17
N GLY A 55 18.95 -7.99 8.20
CA GLY A 55 18.23 -6.74 8.40
C GLY A 55 16.95 -6.89 9.20
N VAL A 56 16.17 -7.95 8.97
CA VAL A 56 14.86 -8.17 9.61
C VAL A 56 14.98 -8.93 10.94
N GLY A 57 16.01 -9.74 11.08
CA GLY A 57 16.31 -10.54 12.27
C GLY A 57 15.94 -12.01 12.10
N GLU A 58 16.90 -12.87 12.46
CA GLU A 58 16.79 -14.34 12.33
C GLU A 58 15.65 -14.95 13.17
N SER A 59 15.21 -14.25 14.22
CA SER A 59 14.15 -14.71 15.13
C SER A 59 12.73 -14.43 14.64
N THR A 60 12.58 -13.63 13.59
CA THR A 60 11.25 -13.15 13.13
C THR A 60 10.48 -14.27 12.44
N ASP A 61 9.14 -14.24 12.55
CA ASP A 61 8.30 -15.20 11.84
C ASP A 61 8.46 -15.06 10.33
N ILE A 62 8.70 -13.84 9.83
CA ILE A 62 8.99 -13.57 8.43
C ILE A 62 10.18 -14.42 7.96
N VAL A 63 11.32 -14.33 8.66
CA VAL A 63 12.54 -15.02 8.26
C VAL A 63 12.42 -16.54 8.48
N THR A 64 11.81 -16.96 9.59
CA THR A 64 11.79 -18.39 9.96
C THR A 64 10.71 -19.21 9.24
N LYS A 65 9.59 -18.58 8.81
CA LYS A 65 8.39 -19.32 8.35
C LYS A 65 7.76 -18.76 7.08
N GLU A 66 7.97 -17.46 6.74
CA GLU A 66 7.13 -16.78 5.78
C GLU A 66 7.84 -16.38 4.48
N MET A 67 9.16 -16.50 4.39
CA MET A 67 9.89 -16.21 3.16
C MET A 67 9.61 -17.25 2.06
N PHE A 68 9.41 -16.77 0.83
CA PHE A 68 9.40 -17.60 -0.36
C PHE A 68 10.81 -17.71 -0.93
N HIS A 69 11.42 -18.88 -0.84
CA HIS A 69 12.70 -19.19 -1.45
C HIS A 69 12.50 -19.56 -2.93
N LEU A 70 13.37 -19.03 -3.79
CA LEU A 70 13.37 -19.37 -5.21
C LEU A 70 14.29 -20.54 -5.47
N GLU A 71 13.79 -21.54 -6.18
CA GLU A 71 14.64 -22.58 -6.73
C GLU A 71 15.55 -21.97 -7.79
N ASN A 72 16.85 -22.04 -7.60
CA ASN A 72 17.82 -21.48 -8.54
C ASN A 72 18.90 -22.52 -8.93
N LYS A 73 19.61 -22.24 -10.02
CA LYS A 73 20.65 -23.12 -10.58
C LYS A 73 22.06 -22.82 -10.03
N GLY A 74 22.18 -21.89 -9.07
CA GLY A 74 23.45 -21.44 -8.50
C GLY A 74 23.53 -21.63 -6.98
N GLU A 75 24.62 -21.15 -6.39
CA GLU A 75 24.85 -21.21 -4.93
C GLU A 75 24.17 -20.07 -4.15
N HIS A 76 23.46 -19.17 -4.82
CA HIS A 76 22.82 -18.01 -4.20
C HIS A 76 21.42 -18.37 -3.69
N ASP A 77 21.13 -18.06 -2.44
CA ASP A 77 19.80 -18.12 -1.88
C ASP A 77 19.05 -16.83 -2.25
N TYR A 78 18.17 -16.91 -3.26
CA TYR A 78 17.29 -15.81 -3.63
C TYR A 78 15.89 -16.04 -3.06
N ILE A 79 15.26 -14.96 -2.58
CA ILE A 79 13.91 -14.99 -2.05
C ILE A 79 13.06 -13.89 -2.68
N LEU A 80 11.74 -14.08 -2.70
CA LEU A 80 10.82 -12.98 -2.99
C LEU A 80 10.76 -12.05 -1.78
N ARG A 81 10.89 -10.73 -2.00
CA ARG A 81 10.92 -9.74 -0.92
C ARG A 81 9.67 -9.82 -0.05
N PRO A 82 9.79 -9.97 1.28
CA PRO A 82 8.66 -9.98 2.20
C PRO A 82 8.26 -8.58 2.68
N GLU A 83 9.11 -7.57 2.46
CA GLU A 83 8.94 -6.17 2.81
C GLU A 83 9.93 -5.29 2.02
N PHE A 84 9.82 -3.98 2.10
CA PHE A 84 10.63 -3.06 1.31
C PHE A 84 11.80 -2.42 2.05
N THR A 85 11.67 -2.18 3.35
CA THR A 85 12.62 -1.36 4.14
C THR A 85 14.06 -1.85 4.00
N ALA A 86 14.31 -3.16 4.16
CA ALA A 86 15.65 -3.73 3.99
C ALA A 86 16.18 -3.56 2.56
N SER A 87 15.32 -3.75 1.54
CA SER A 87 15.71 -3.60 0.13
C SER A 87 16.07 -2.14 -0.21
N ILE A 88 15.34 -1.16 0.35
CA ILE A 88 15.62 0.26 0.15
C ILE A 88 16.93 0.66 0.82
N ASN A 89 17.14 0.22 2.07
CA ASN A 89 18.38 0.47 2.79
C ASN A 89 19.58 -0.14 2.04
N ARG A 90 19.47 -1.37 1.52
CA ARG A 90 20.48 -1.98 0.66
C ARG A 90 20.76 -1.11 -0.59
N ALA A 91 19.68 -0.63 -1.27
CA ALA A 91 19.82 0.18 -2.46
C ALA A 91 20.52 1.53 -2.16
N VAL A 92 20.21 2.17 -1.02
CA VAL A 92 20.86 3.39 -0.56
C VAL A 92 22.36 3.16 -0.30
N ILE A 93 22.71 2.04 0.35
CA ILE A 93 24.10 1.65 0.63
C ILE A 93 24.86 1.39 -0.68
N GLU A 94 24.33 0.51 -1.53
CA GLU A 94 24.97 0.09 -2.78
C GLU A 94 25.24 1.25 -3.73
N ASN A 95 24.29 2.18 -3.84
CA ASN A 95 24.40 3.35 -4.69
C ASN A 95 25.00 4.57 -3.96
N LYS A 96 25.50 4.40 -2.73
CA LYS A 96 26.15 5.45 -1.91
C LYS A 96 25.30 6.72 -1.75
N GLN A 97 23.97 6.56 -1.72
CA GLN A 97 23.05 7.69 -1.56
C GLN A 97 23.17 8.35 -0.19
N TYR A 98 23.66 7.63 0.83
CA TYR A 98 23.97 8.19 2.15
C TYR A 98 25.00 9.32 2.13
N ALA A 99 25.79 9.46 1.04
CA ALA A 99 26.73 10.55 0.84
C ALA A 99 26.10 11.76 0.10
N SER A 100 24.81 11.75 -0.15
CA SER A 100 24.09 12.86 -0.76
C SER A 100 24.12 14.11 0.12
N PRO A 101 24.23 15.31 -0.44
CA PRO A 101 24.03 16.55 0.29
C PRO A 101 22.56 16.83 0.65
N ASP A 102 21.61 16.14 -0.03
CA ASP A 102 20.16 16.34 0.11
C ASP A 102 19.59 15.40 1.19
N LEU A 103 19.90 15.68 2.46
CA LEU A 103 19.38 14.95 3.60
C LEU A 103 18.24 15.71 4.29
N PRO A 104 17.26 15.01 4.91
CA PRO A 104 17.07 13.57 4.87
C PRO A 104 16.68 13.05 3.49
N LEU A 105 17.17 11.86 3.14
CA LEU A 105 16.64 11.14 1.97
C LEU A 105 15.20 10.73 2.26
N LYS A 106 14.30 10.98 1.31
CA LYS A 106 12.87 10.60 1.43
C LYS A 106 12.49 9.77 0.21
N TYR A 107 12.26 8.47 0.40
CA TYR A 107 11.89 7.55 -0.67
C TYR A 107 10.52 6.93 -0.43
N CYS A 108 9.59 7.13 -1.37
CA CYS A 108 8.32 6.41 -1.38
C CYS A 108 8.33 5.28 -2.40
N TYR A 109 7.61 4.23 -2.08
CA TYR A 109 7.54 3.01 -2.87
C TYR A 109 6.16 2.37 -2.80
N HIS A 110 5.82 1.60 -3.81
CA HIS A 110 4.70 0.68 -3.76
C HIS A 110 4.96 -0.55 -4.63
N GLY A 111 4.29 -1.64 -4.33
CA GLY A 111 4.35 -2.86 -5.13
C GLY A 111 4.13 -4.13 -4.32
N PRO A 112 4.24 -5.29 -4.98
CA PRO A 112 4.00 -6.57 -4.36
C PRO A 112 5.11 -6.98 -3.40
N VAL A 113 4.68 -7.57 -2.27
CA VAL A 113 5.50 -8.31 -1.32
C VAL A 113 4.90 -9.69 -1.11
N PHE A 114 5.71 -10.63 -0.58
CA PHE A 114 5.37 -12.05 -0.58
C PHE A 114 5.63 -12.65 0.80
N ARG A 115 4.58 -13.23 1.42
CA ARG A 115 4.69 -13.92 2.72
C ARG A 115 3.89 -15.19 2.72
N TYR A 116 4.49 -16.31 3.11
CA TYR A 116 3.84 -17.60 3.18
C TYR A 116 2.97 -17.73 4.44
N GLU A 117 2.02 -16.82 4.57
CA GLU A 117 1.04 -16.81 5.66
C GLU A 117 -0.19 -17.68 5.36
N ARG A 118 -0.97 -17.97 6.42
CA ARG A 118 -2.30 -18.54 6.25
C ARG A 118 -3.26 -17.47 5.70
N PRO A 119 -3.80 -17.64 4.48
CA PRO A 119 -4.64 -16.62 3.86
C PRO A 119 -5.96 -16.39 4.61
N GLN A 120 -6.29 -15.13 4.83
CA GLN A 120 -7.57 -14.65 5.36
C GLN A 120 -7.85 -13.23 4.83
N ALA A 121 -9.00 -12.65 5.15
CA ALA A 121 -9.29 -11.25 4.77
C ALA A 121 -8.18 -10.31 5.26
N GLY A 122 -7.64 -9.48 4.36
CA GLY A 122 -6.54 -8.57 4.66
C GLY A 122 -5.15 -9.22 4.88
N ARG A 123 -5.03 -10.55 4.69
CA ARG A 123 -3.75 -11.29 4.72
C ARG A 123 -3.63 -12.19 3.52
N TYR A 124 -2.72 -11.87 2.65
CA TYR A 124 -2.49 -12.58 1.40
C TYR A 124 -1.03 -13.03 1.31
N ARG A 125 -0.76 -14.04 0.48
CA ARG A 125 0.61 -14.50 0.20
C ARG A 125 1.35 -13.59 -0.76
N GLN A 126 0.61 -12.92 -1.63
CA GLN A 126 1.06 -11.79 -2.43
C GLN A 126 0.11 -10.63 -2.16
N PHE A 127 0.64 -9.49 -1.73
CA PHE A 127 -0.12 -8.28 -1.44
C PHE A 127 0.73 -7.05 -1.74
N ASN A 128 0.10 -5.90 -1.90
CA ASN A 128 0.81 -4.65 -2.17
C ASN A 128 1.09 -3.90 -0.87
N GLN A 129 2.30 -3.40 -0.73
CA GLN A 129 2.65 -2.37 0.24
C GLN A 129 2.79 -1.04 -0.48
N PHE A 130 2.36 0.03 0.17
CA PHE A 130 2.81 1.39 -0.08
C PHE A 130 3.53 1.86 1.17
N GLY A 131 4.67 2.52 1.02
CA GLY A 131 5.40 3.05 2.17
C GLY A 131 6.35 4.18 1.80
N ILE A 132 6.96 4.74 2.84
CA ILE A 132 7.96 5.78 2.73
C ILE A 132 9.06 5.56 3.78
N GLU A 133 10.30 5.82 3.41
CA GLU A 133 11.45 5.81 4.31
C GLU A 133 12.11 7.20 4.31
N PHE A 134 12.35 7.72 5.50
CA PHE A 134 13.15 8.91 5.77
C PHE A 134 14.49 8.42 6.35
N LEU A 135 15.60 8.78 5.73
CA LEU A 135 16.93 8.28 6.06
C LEU A 135 17.90 9.45 6.24
N ASP A 136 18.63 9.48 7.36
CA ASP A 136 19.61 10.51 7.68
C ASP A 136 20.73 9.95 8.57
N ALA A 137 21.80 10.71 8.74
CA ALA A 137 22.83 10.42 9.73
C ALA A 137 22.28 10.36 11.16
N LYS A 138 21.22 11.16 11.44
CA LYS A 138 20.45 11.13 12.67
C LYS A 138 19.01 11.60 12.40
N ILE A 139 18.04 10.83 12.82
CA ILE A 139 16.62 11.19 12.71
C ILE A 139 16.27 12.19 13.84
N ASP A 140 15.94 13.42 13.45
CA ASP A 140 15.51 14.45 14.38
C ASP A 140 14.01 14.41 14.70
N PHE A 141 13.60 15.21 15.66
CA PHE A 141 12.20 15.29 16.10
C PHE A 141 11.23 15.72 14.97
N GLN A 142 11.65 16.66 14.12
CA GLN A 142 10.82 17.11 13.00
C GLN A 142 10.57 15.97 12.00
N THR A 143 11.61 15.24 11.65
CA THR A 143 11.52 14.09 10.72
C THR A 143 10.65 12.97 11.30
N GLN A 144 10.72 12.72 12.63
CA GLN A 144 9.83 11.77 13.30
C GLN A 144 8.35 12.19 13.16
N LEU A 145 8.06 13.48 13.39
CA LEU A 145 6.71 14.01 13.26
C LEU A 145 6.23 14.00 11.80
N ASP A 146 7.07 14.40 10.86
CA ASP A 146 6.73 14.37 9.44
C ASP A 146 6.29 12.95 9.02
N ALA A 147 7.04 11.92 9.41
CA ALA A 147 6.71 10.54 9.11
C ALA A 147 5.39 10.11 9.78
N LEU A 148 5.22 10.38 11.09
CA LEU A 148 4.02 10.00 11.84
C LEU A 148 2.77 10.72 11.35
N LEU A 149 2.85 12.03 11.10
CA LEU A 149 1.71 12.82 10.64
C LEU A 149 1.32 12.49 9.20
N LEU A 150 2.28 12.27 8.31
CA LEU A 150 1.99 11.77 6.96
C LEU A 150 1.30 10.42 7.01
N PHE A 151 1.82 9.49 7.85
CA PHE A 151 1.22 8.19 8.07
C PHE A 151 -0.24 8.27 8.53
N TYR A 152 -0.55 9.10 9.51
CA TYR A 152 -1.92 9.24 10.01
C TYR A 152 -2.83 9.94 9.00
N ASN A 153 -2.40 11.10 8.49
CA ASN A 153 -3.24 11.97 7.68
C ASN A 153 -3.56 11.38 6.30
N ALA A 154 -2.60 10.74 5.64
CA ALA A 154 -2.84 10.15 4.32
C ALA A 154 -3.92 9.05 4.38
N ALA A 155 -3.88 8.17 5.38
CA ALA A 155 -4.89 7.12 5.53
C ALA A 155 -6.24 7.69 5.98
N SER A 156 -6.27 8.64 6.93
CA SER A 156 -7.51 9.26 7.42
C SER A 156 -8.23 10.04 6.33
N GLU A 157 -7.49 10.75 5.48
CA GLU A 157 -8.06 11.48 4.33
C GLU A 157 -8.58 10.50 3.25
N LEU A 158 -7.83 9.42 2.96
CA LEU A 158 -8.24 8.39 2.00
C LEU A 158 -9.55 7.72 2.42
N LEU A 159 -9.67 7.37 3.70
CA LEU A 159 -10.82 6.66 4.25
C LEU A 159 -11.96 7.61 4.68
N ASN A 160 -11.69 8.90 4.69
CA ASN A 160 -12.62 9.98 5.06
C ASN A 160 -13.20 9.86 6.49
N HIS A 161 -12.37 9.37 7.44
CA HIS A 161 -12.70 9.35 8.87
C HIS A 161 -11.46 9.25 9.76
N ASN A 162 -11.64 9.54 11.05
CA ASN A 162 -10.57 9.43 12.03
C ASN A 162 -10.23 7.96 12.31
N LEU A 163 -8.94 7.68 12.36
CA LEU A 163 -8.37 6.37 12.63
C LEU A 163 -7.87 6.26 14.08
N LEU A 164 -7.65 5.05 14.55
CA LEU A 164 -7.05 4.80 15.85
C LEU A 164 -5.54 4.55 15.68
N LEU A 165 -4.74 5.46 16.23
CA LEU A 165 -3.29 5.33 16.29
C LEU A 165 -2.89 4.59 17.57
N LYS A 166 -2.15 3.49 17.48
CA LYS A 166 -1.41 2.93 18.60
C LYS A 166 0.04 3.34 18.49
N ILE A 167 0.61 3.78 19.61
CA ILE A 167 1.97 4.33 19.65
C ILE A 167 2.73 3.80 20.87
N ASN A 168 4.02 3.60 20.72
CA ASN A 168 4.94 3.25 21.79
C ASN A 168 6.33 3.82 21.50
N PHE A 169 7.18 3.85 22.51
CA PHE A 169 8.57 4.25 22.39
C PHE A 169 9.50 3.15 22.92
N LEU A 170 10.31 2.57 22.03
CA LEU A 170 11.15 1.39 22.34
C LEU A 170 12.54 1.77 22.91
N GLY A 171 12.83 3.04 23.01
CA GLY A 171 14.15 3.52 23.42
C GLY A 171 15.25 3.24 22.39
N ASP A 172 16.44 3.71 22.67
CA ASP A 172 17.64 3.43 21.91
C ASP A 172 18.12 1.97 22.09
N PHE A 173 19.16 1.60 21.38
CA PHE A 173 19.73 0.26 21.46
C PHE A 173 20.15 -0.10 22.90
N SER A 174 20.74 0.84 23.65
CA SER A 174 21.22 0.57 25.02
C SER A 174 20.08 0.37 26.01
N SER A 175 19.02 1.13 25.90
CA SER A 175 17.79 1.02 26.69
C SER A 175 17.10 -0.32 26.43
N ARG A 176 17.03 -0.74 25.15
CA ARG A 176 16.47 -2.05 24.76
C ARG A 176 17.30 -3.21 25.33
N GLU A 177 18.62 -3.15 25.27
CA GLU A 177 19.47 -4.22 25.82
C GLU A 177 19.36 -4.32 27.35
N ARG A 178 19.20 -3.19 28.06
CA ARG A 178 18.88 -3.20 29.51
C ARG A 178 17.52 -3.87 29.75
N TYR A 179 16.53 -3.46 28.99
CA TYR A 179 15.16 -3.98 29.16
C TYR A 179 15.04 -5.46 28.78
N LYS A 180 15.76 -5.96 27.79
CA LYS A 180 15.84 -7.41 27.48
C LYS A 180 16.30 -8.22 28.68
N LYS A 181 17.29 -7.73 29.43
CA LYS A 181 17.76 -8.40 30.66
C LYS A 181 16.66 -8.44 31.70
N VAL A 182 15.98 -7.31 31.94
CA VAL A 182 14.85 -7.23 32.86
C VAL A 182 13.73 -8.19 32.48
N LEU A 183 13.39 -8.29 31.19
CA LEU A 183 12.39 -9.24 30.71
C LEU A 183 12.84 -10.70 30.90
N LYS A 184 14.11 -11.01 30.65
CA LYS A 184 14.65 -12.36 30.92
C LYS A 184 14.51 -12.71 32.40
N ASP A 185 14.84 -11.82 33.29
CA ASP A 185 14.68 -12.04 34.74
C ASP A 185 13.21 -12.21 35.12
N PHE A 186 12.31 -11.40 34.56
CA PHE A 186 10.86 -11.48 34.81
C PHE A 186 10.26 -12.81 34.35
N TYR A 187 10.67 -13.32 33.17
CA TYR A 187 10.12 -14.56 32.62
C TYR A 187 10.81 -15.83 33.13
N LYS A 188 11.96 -15.74 33.79
CA LYS A 188 12.80 -16.88 34.18
C LYS A 188 12.03 -18.03 34.82
N ASP A 189 11.16 -17.73 35.79
CA ASP A 189 10.38 -18.74 36.52
C ASP A 189 9.02 -19.06 35.85
N LYS A 190 8.63 -18.32 34.82
CA LYS A 190 7.33 -18.40 34.14
C LYS A 190 7.44 -19.09 32.78
N ILE A 191 8.60 -19.02 32.13
CA ILE A 191 8.79 -19.43 30.74
C ILE A 191 8.48 -20.90 30.50
N SER A 192 8.68 -21.76 31.50
CA SER A 192 8.38 -23.20 31.37
C SER A 192 6.90 -23.50 31.12
N THR A 193 5.98 -22.61 31.55
CA THR A 193 4.54 -22.74 31.39
C THR A 193 3.99 -22.05 30.13
N MET A 194 4.83 -21.24 29.47
CA MET A 194 4.44 -20.48 28.29
C MET A 194 4.50 -21.31 27.01
N CYS A 195 3.94 -20.80 25.92
CA CYS A 195 3.89 -21.49 24.64
C CYS A 195 5.30 -21.69 24.02
N GLU A 196 5.42 -22.63 23.12
CA GLU A 196 6.73 -23.01 22.51
C GLU A 196 7.38 -21.83 21.75
N ASP A 197 6.59 -20.97 21.10
CA ASP A 197 7.11 -19.76 20.46
C ASP A 197 7.67 -18.79 21.50
N CYS A 198 7.05 -18.63 22.67
CA CYS A 198 7.57 -17.80 23.75
C CYS A 198 8.85 -18.38 24.39
N LYS A 199 8.95 -19.70 24.53
CA LYS A 199 10.18 -20.35 24.96
C LYS A 199 11.34 -20.07 24.01
N ARG A 200 11.11 -20.18 22.71
CA ARG A 200 12.11 -19.82 21.68
C ARG A 200 12.48 -18.35 21.73
N ARG A 201 11.48 -17.44 21.82
CA ARG A 201 11.67 -15.99 21.91
C ARG A 201 12.45 -15.57 23.15
N TYR A 202 12.29 -16.26 24.27
CA TYR A 202 13.04 -16.02 25.50
C TYR A 202 14.55 -16.09 25.29
N GLU A 203 15.02 -17.06 24.53
CA GLU A 203 16.45 -17.23 24.25
C GLU A 203 16.97 -16.18 23.25
N ILE A 204 16.20 -15.89 22.19
CA ILE A 204 16.67 -15.10 21.05
C ILE A 204 16.33 -13.60 21.24
N ASN A 205 15.05 -13.28 21.48
CA ASN A 205 14.57 -11.90 21.66
C ASN A 205 13.34 -11.83 22.57
N PRO A 206 13.54 -11.66 23.90
CA PRO A 206 12.47 -11.68 24.89
C PRO A 206 11.43 -10.55 24.72
N LEU A 207 11.76 -9.46 24.02
CA LEU A 207 10.79 -8.39 23.70
C LEU A 207 9.57 -8.94 22.94
N ARG A 208 9.77 -9.93 22.09
CA ARG A 208 8.69 -10.52 21.28
C ARG A 208 7.71 -11.40 22.07
N ILE A 209 8.04 -11.72 23.34
CA ILE A 209 7.09 -12.41 24.23
C ILE A 209 5.90 -11.51 24.53
N LEU A 210 6.11 -10.19 24.61
CA LEU A 210 5.06 -9.19 24.87
C LEU A 210 3.96 -9.19 23.80
N ASP A 211 4.29 -9.58 22.55
CA ASP A 211 3.36 -9.69 21.43
C ASP A 211 2.73 -11.09 21.27
N CYS A 212 2.79 -11.95 22.30
CA CYS A 212 2.18 -13.26 22.25
C CYS A 212 0.64 -13.15 22.16
N LYS A 213 0.02 -14.02 21.34
CA LYS A 213 -1.44 -14.05 21.10
C LYS A 213 -2.13 -15.21 21.86
N ILE A 214 -1.40 -15.99 22.64
CA ILE A 214 -1.95 -17.09 23.44
C ILE A 214 -2.48 -16.52 24.76
N ASP A 215 -3.73 -16.80 25.10
CA ASP A 215 -4.44 -16.19 26.25
C ASP A 215 -3.66 -16.34 27.57
N HIS A 216 -3.10 -17.51 27.85
CA HIS A 216 -2.27 -17.75 29.03
C HIS A 216 -1.03 -16.85 29.08
N ASP A 217 -0.33 -16.70 27.96
CA ASP A 217 0.87 -15.88 27.88
C ASP A 217 0.53 -14.38 27.92
N ILE A 218 -0.62 -13.99 27.35
CA ILE A 218 -1.16 -12.61 27.46
C ILE A 218 -1.40 -12.24 28.92
N GLU A 219 -1.94 -13.18 29.72
CA GLU A 219 -2.21 -12.94 31.13
C GLU A 219 -0.91 -12.70 31.92
N ILE A 220 0.14 -13.52 31.69
CA ILE A 220 1.46 -13.33 32.26
C ILE A 220 2.05 -11.96 31.86
N ASN A 221 1.87 -11.54 30.61
CA ASN A 221 2.40 -10.30 30.07
C ASN A 221 1.74 -9.03 30.64
N LYS A 222 0.61 -9.16 31.34
CA LYS A 222 -0.02 -7.99 32.01
C LYS A 222 0.87 -7.41 33.11
N ASP A 223 1.63 -8.24 33.78
CA ASP A 223 2.52 -7.86 34.88
C ASP A 223 3.97 -7.61 34.43
N ALA A 224 4.24 -7.66 33.12
CA ALA A 224 5.58 -7.42 32.61
C ALA A 224 6.02 -5.98 32.89
N PRO A 225 7.29 -5.75 33.28
CA PRO A 225 7.85 -4.42 33.44
C PRO A 225 7.62 -3.57 32.19
N LYS A 226 7.39 -2.27 32.35
CA LYS A 226 7.19 -1.35 31.22
C LYS A 226 8.54 -0.84 30.74
N LEU A 227 8.73 -0.79 29.42
CA LEU A 227 9.96 -0.28 28.80
C LEU A 227 10.20 1.20 29.17
N SER A 228 9.14 1.99 29.31
CA SER A 228 9.18 3.40 29.73
C SER A 228 9.96 3.67 31.03
N ASP A 229 10.11 2.66 31.89
CA ASP A 229 10.85 2.77 33.14
C ASP A 229 12.37 2.62 32.94
N TYR A 230 12.82 2.24 31.77
CA TYR A 230 14.21 1.91 31.44
C TYR A 230 14.83 2.77 30.34
N ILE A 231 14.08 3.72 29.78
CA ILE A 231 14.56 4.74 28.85
C ILE A 231 15.12 5.95 29.58
N SER A 232 15.96 6.75 28.93
CA SER A 232 16.54 7.96 29.50
C SER A 232 15.51 9.08 29.72
N GLU A 233 15.81 10.08 30.53
CA GLU A 233 14.93 11.23 30.69
C GLU A 233 14.79 12.04 29.39
N GLU A 234 15.84 12.15 28.60
CA GLU A 234 15.82 12.80 27.27
C GLU A 234 14.86 12.09 26.31
N GLU A 235 14.89 10.76 26.29
CA GLU A 235 13.97 9.94 25.48
C GLU A 235 12.52 10.07 25.96
N LYS A 236 12.30 10.16 27.28
CA LYS A 236 10.95 10.41 27.84
C LYS A 236 10.43 11.78 27.41
N GLU A 237 11.27 12.81 27.50
CA GLU A 237 10.90 14.16 27.10
C GLU A 237 10.56 14.23 25.60
N LEU A 238 11.39 13.60 24.76
CA LEU A 238 11.13 13.47 23.32
C LEU A 238 9.78 12.83 23.04
N TYR A 239 9.52 11.69 23.67
CA TYR A 239 8.25 10.96 23.49
C TYR A 239 7.06 11.79 24.00
N GLN A 240 7.17 12.43 25.16
CA GLN A 240 6.12 13.31 25.69
C GLN A 240 5.83 14.49 24.74
N ASN A 241 6.85 15.02 24.05
CA ASN A 241 6.65 16.08 23.08
C ASN A 241 5.92 15.58 21.83
N VAL A 242 6.17 14.33 21.37
CA VAL A 242 5.36 13.69 20.32
C VAL A 242 3.89 13.62 20.74
N LEU A 243 3.59 13.12 21.95
CA LEU A 243 2.22 13.00 22.43
C LEU A 243 1.52 14.38 22.55
N LYS A 244 2.22 15.43 23.03
CA LYS A 244 1.68 16.79 23.04
C LYS A 244 1.31 17.30 21.64
N VAL A 245 2.08 16.95 20.61
CA VAL A 245 1.73 17.32 19.22
C VAL A 245 0.46 16.62 18.79
N LEU A 246 0.33 15.32 19.07
CA LEU A 246 -0.89 14.56 18.75
C LEU A 246 -2.12 15.13 19.45
N ASP A 247 -2.00 15.47 20.75
CA ASP A 247 -3.07 16.11 21.54
C ASP A 247 -3.48 17.46 20.94
N ASN A 248 -2.51 18.31 20.57
CA ASN A 248 -2.80 19.62 19.97
C ASN A 248 -3.46 19.52 18.60
N LEU A 249 -3.20 18.46 17.85
CA LEU A 249 -3.82 18.18 16.55
C LEU A 249 -5.15 17.41 16.66
N GLY A 250 -5.54 17.01 17.88
CA GLY A 250 -6.76 16.24 18.11
C GLY A 250 -6.72 14.83 17.50
N ILE A 251 -5.53 14.25 17.38
CA ILE A 251 -5.35 12.88 16.86
C ILE A 251 -5.61 11.89 18.00
N ASN A 252 -6.55 10.98 17.79
CA ASN A 252 -6.85 9.92 18.75
C ASN A 252 -5.75 8.86 18.75
N TYR A 253 -5.14 8.64 19.91
CA TYR A 253 -4.12 7.59 20.04
C TYR A 253 -4.29 6.79 21.35
N ILE A 254 -3.68 5.60 21.35
CA ILE A 254 -3.51 4.75 22.53
C ILE A 254 -2.01 4.48 22.70
N GLU A 255 -1.47 4.81 23.87
CA GLU A 255 -0.16 4.32 24.26
C GLU A 255 -0.25 2.83 24.58
N ASP A 256 0.40 2.00 23.78
CA ASP A 256 0.39 0.55 23.93
C ASP A 256 1.81 0.05 24.31
N PRO A 257 2.10 -0.14 25.60
CA PRO A 257 3.44 -0.56 26.05
C PRO A 257 3.83 -1.97 25.55
N LYS A 258 2.90 -2.73 24.98
CA LYS A 258 3.13 -4.05 24.38
C LYS A 258 3.41 -3.98 22.88
N LEU A 259 3.30 -2.81 22.28
CA LEU A 259 3.60 -2.62 20.86
C LEU A 259 5.12 -2.66 20.65
N VAL A 260 5.66 -3.84 20.29
CA VAL A 260 7.10 -4.09 20.08
C VAL A 260 7.50 -4.39 18.65
N ARG A 261 6.55 -4.46 17.72
CA ARG A 261 6.73 -4.73 16.30
C ARG A 261 7.26 -6.15 15.97
N GLY A 262 6.88 -6.63 14.80
CA GLY A 262 7.25 -7.96 14.28
C GLY A 262 8.64 -8.06 13.63
N LEU A 263 9.41 -6.98 13.58
CA LEU A 263 10.74 -6.88 12.97
C LEU A 263 11.73 -6.38 14.02
N ASP A 264 12.91 -6.99 14.08
CA ASP A 264 13.85 -6.78 15.19
C ASP A 264 14.64 -5.47 15.07
N TYR A 265 14.62 -4.80 13.92
CA TYR A 265 15.36 -3.56 13.69
C TYR A 265 14.74 -2.31 14.34
N TYR A 266 13.46 -2.34 14.73
CA TYR A 266 12.81 -1.14 15.28
C TYR A 266 13.41 -0.68 16.60
N THR A 267 13.59 0.65 16.72
CA THR A 267 14.05 1.39 17.90
C THR A 267 13.14 2.60 18.08
N GLY A 268 13.38 3.44 19.11
CA GLY A 268 12.69 4.72 19.28
C GLY A 268 11.18 4.63 19.11
N LEU A 269 10.63 5.53 18.31
CA LEU A 269 9.20 5.66 18.08
C LEU A 269 8.66 4.51 17.19
N VAL A 270 7.57 3.87 17.63
CA VAL A 270 6.85 2.84 16.86
C VAL A 270 5.35 3.11 16.89
N PHE A 271 4.68 2.80 15.80
CA PHE A 271 3.25 3.10 15.67
C PHE A 271 2.54 2.13 14.73
N GLU A 272 1.24 1.96 14.97
CA GLU A 272 0.31 1.18 14.15
C GLU A 272 -1.00 1.94 13.98
N LEU A 273 -1.61 1.79 12.81
CA LEU A 273 -2.87 2.44 12.47
C LEU A 273 -3.96 1.41 12.28
N TYR A 274 -5.10 1.64 12.92
CA TYR A 274 -6.27 0.76 12.85
C TYR A 274 -7.48 1.56 12.37
N ASP A 275 -8.28 0.91 11.55
CA ASP A 275 -9.60 1.41 11.20
C ASP A 275 -10.60 0.95 12.26
N PRO A 276 -11.25 1.87 13.00
CA PRO A 276 -12.24 1.52 14.02
C PRO A 276 -13.45 0.74 13.48
N PHE A 277 -13.74 0.87 12.20
CA PHE A 277 -14.86 0.19 11.53
C PHE A 277 -14.50 -1.19 10.95
N SER A 278 -13.21 -1.55 10.97
CA SER A 278 -12.67 -2.78 10.39
C SER A 278 -11.56 -3.39 11.25
N MET A 279 -11.73 -3.39 12.57
CA MET A 279 -10.73 -3.86 13.55
C MET A 279 -10.28 -5.31 13.32
N GLU A 280 -11.14 -6.15 12.73
CA GLU A 280 -10.83 -7.54 12.40
C GLU A 280 -9.75 -7.69 11.33
N LEU A 281 -9.51 -6.67 10.51
CA LEU A 281 -8.41 -6.65 9.55
C LEU A 281 -7.05 -6.51 10.23
N GLY A 282 -7.02 -6.07 11.51
CA GLY A 282 -5.81 -5.68 12.22
C GLY A 282 -5.26 -4.34 11.75
N ALA A 283 -3.99 -4.04 12.03
CA ALA A 283 -3.37 -2.78 11.63
C ALA A 283 -3.38 -2.62 10.11
N ILE A 284 -3.96 -1.52 9.60
CA ILE A 284 -3.97 -1.17 8.17
C ILE A 284 -2.64 -0.58 7.71
N GLY A 285 -1.87 -0.04 8.64
CA GLY A 285 -0.55 0.49 8.42
C GLY A 285 0.31 0.35 9.67
N VAL A 286 1.62 0.40 9.46
CA VAL A 286 2.62 0.18 10.51
C VAL A 286 3.87 0.97 10.20
N GLY A 287 4.55 1.47 11.25
CA GLY A 287 5.77 2.22 11.07
C GLY A 287 6.61 2.31 12.34
N GLY A 288 7.73 3.01 12.22
CA GLY A 288 8.62 3.29 13.33
C GLY A 288 10.03 3.64 12.91
N GLN A 289 10.83 4.02 13.88
CA GLN A 289 12.24 4.34 13.75
C GLN A 289 13.11 3.09 13.82
N TYR A 290 14.26 3.14 13.15
CA TYR A 290 15.28 2.09 13.17
C TYR A 290 16.68 2.73 13.01
N ASP A 291 17.56 2.48 13.96
CA ASP A 291 18.85 3.18 14.04
C ASP A 291 20.03 2.35 13.52
N ASN A 292 19.89 1.01 13.52
CA ASN A 292 21.02 0.12 13.25
C ASN A 292 20.94 -0.66 11.94
N LEU A 293 19.85 -0.54 11.18
CA LEU A 293 19.64 -1.37 9.98
C LEU A 293 20.75 -1.16 8.94
N MET A 294 21.09 0.09 8.63
CA MET A 294 22.16 0.37 7.66
C MET A 294 23.56 -0.05 8.17
N LYS A 295 23.76 0.00 9.48
CA LYS A 295 24.99 -0.49 10.11
C LYS A 295 25.13 -2.00 10.00
N GLU A 296 24.07 -2.74 10.23
CA GLU A 296 24.04 -4.20 10.07
C GLU A 296 24.19 -4.65 8.61
N LEU A 297 23.61 -3.91 7.67
CA LEU A 297 23.66 -4.23 6.24
C LEU A 297 24.98 -3.85 5.57
N GLY A 298 25.59 -2.72 5.95
CA GLY A 298 26.74 -2.17 5.22
C GLY A 298 27.75 -1.38 6.08
N ASN A 299 27.66 -1.45 7.39
CA ASN A 299 28.52 -0.71 8.33
C ASN A 299 28.47 0.83 8.10
N ILE A 300 27.29 1.35 7.79
CA ILE A 300 27.01 2.77 7.62
C ILE A 300 26.21 3.27 8.83
N ASP A 301 26.72 4.27 9.55
CA ASP A 301 26.00 4.92 10.64
C ASP A 301 24.95 5.87 10.06
N PHE A 302 23.73 5.34 9.88
CA PHE A 302 22.58 6.06 9.34
C PHE A 302 21.32 5.51 9.98
N GLU A 303 20.47 6.41 10.39
CA GLU A 303 19.17 6.10 11.03
C GLU A 303 18.05 6.20 9.99
N GLY A 304 16.95 5.56 10.29
CA GLY A 304 15.76 5.68 9.46
C GLY A 304 14.49 5.72 10.29
N ILE A 305 13.46 6.33 9.74
CA ILE A 305 12.09 6.23 10.18
C ILE A 305 11.20 6.06 8.96
N GLY A 306 10.28 5.13 9.01
CA GLY A 306 9.40 4.88 7.89
C GLY A 306 8.11 4.22 8.29
N PHE A 307 7.24 4.08 7.31
CA PHE A 307 5.98 3.36 7.49
C PHE A 307 5.56 2.66 6.21
N SER A 308 4.68 1.68 6.35
CA SER A 308 3.99 1.08 5.21
C SER A 308 2.52 0.76 5.53
N TYR A 309 1.68 0.86 4.50
CA TYR A 309 0.31 0.36 4.51
C TYR A 309 0.23 -0.98 3.79
N GLY A 310 -0.63 -1.87 4.27
CA GLY A 310 -1.15 -2.98 3.47
C GLY A 310 -2.25 -2.45 2.58
N VAL A 311 -1.99 -2.29 1.27
CA VAL A 311 -2.91 -1.63 0.33
C VAL A 311 -4.25 -2.35 0.26
N GLU A 312 -4.26 -3.68 0.34
CA GLU A 312 -5.48 -4.48 0.36
C GLU A 312 -6.32 -4.24 1.62
N ARG A 313 -5.69 -3.92 2.76
CA ARG A 313 -6.41 -3.54 3.98
C ARG A 313 -7.07 -2.18 3.83
N LEU A 314 -6.36 -1.20 3.25
CA LEU A 314 -6.95 0.09 2.89
C LEU A 314 -8.13 -0.08 1.92
N LEU A 315 -7.98 -0.95 0.91
CA LEU A 315 -9.04 -1.25 -0.05
C LEU A 315 -10.28 -1.87 0.63
N LEU A 316 -10.08 -2.76 1.59
CA LEU A 316 -11.16 -3.38 2.36
C LEU A 316 -11.82 -2.40 3.34
N SER A 317 -11.10 -1.39 3.82
CA SER A 317 -11.59 -0.33 4.72
C SER A 317 -12.34 0.80 3.99
N LEU A 318 -12.32 0.83 2.64
CA LEU A 318 -13.11 1.83 1.90
C LEU A 318 -14.61 1.63 2.12
N SER A 319 -15.31 2.64 2.63
CA SER A 319 -16.77 2.62 2.72
C SER A 319 -17.43 2.67 1.33
N ASP A 320 -18.71 2.32 1.24
CA ASP A 320 -19.44 2.37 -0.02
C ASP A 320 -19.57 3.81 -0.54
N GLU A 321 -19.65 4.80 0.35
CA GLU A 321 -19.66 6.22 0.04
C GLU A 321 -18.35 6.65 -0.61
N VAL A 322 -17.21 6.31 0.00
CA VAL A 322 -15.88 6.61 -0.54
C VAL A 322 -15.65 5.90 -1.87
N LYS A 323 -16.05 4.63 -2.00
CA LYS A 323 -15.99 3.90 -3.29
C LYS A 323 -16.78 4.61 -4.38
N LYS A 324 -17.99 5.07 -4.06
CA LYS A 324 -18.81 5.84 -5.00
C LYS A 324 -18.13 7.14 -5.40
N GLU A 325 -17.60 7.91 -4.46
CA GLU A 325 -16.85 9.14 -4.75
C GLU A 325 -15.64 8.90 -5.65
N ILE A 326 -14.88 7.83 -5.40
CA ILE A 326 -13.75 7.45 -6.25
C ILE A 326 -14.23 7.16 -7.68
N LEU A 327 -15.31 6.39 -7.83
CA LEU A 327 -15.83 6.05 -9.15
C LEU A 327 -16.38 7.28 -9.88
N ASP A 328 -16.94 8.25 -9.16
CA ASP A 328 -17.42 9.52 -9.73
C ASP A 328 -16.24 10.44 -10.13
N LYS A 329 -15.17 10.50 -9.31
CA LYS A 329 -13.92 11.24 -9.61
C LYS A 329 -13.18 10.69 -10.83
N VAL A 330 -13.07 9.36 -10.93
CA VAL A 330 -12.42 8.71 -12.09
C VAL A 330 -13.19 8.96 -13.37
N ASN A 331 -14.45 9.44 -13.24
CA ASN A 331 -15.36 9.85 -14.32
C ASN A 331 -15.36 8.84 -15.49
N TYR A 332 -16.28 8.94 -16.42
CA TYR A 332 -16.48 7.97 -17.49
C TYR A 332 -15.23 7.24 -17.98
N ARG A 333 -15.25 5.90 -18.01
CA ARG A 333 -14.12 5.07 -18.46
C ARG A 333 -13.76 5.32 -19.92
N TYR A 334 -14.80 5.65 -20.73
CA TYR A 334 -14.64 6.01 -22.14
C TYR A 334 -15.37 7.32 -22.45
N ASP A 335 -14.76 8.14 -23.31
CA ASP A 335 -15.40 9.35 -23.82
C ASP A 335 -16.44 8.98 -24.85
N TYR A 336 -16.11 8.07 -25.76
CA TYR A 336 -17.01 7.58 -26.80
C TYR A 336 -17.04 6.06 -26.85
N PHE A 337 -18.25 5.52 -27.13
CA PHE A 337 -18.46 4.10 -27.39
C PHE A 337 -19.06 3.95 -28.80
N ILE A 338 -18.39 3.21 -29.67
CA ILE A 338 -18.84 3.05 -31.06
C ILE A 338 -19.66 1.77 -31.22
N ILE A 339 -20.85 1.94 -31.81
CA ILE A 339 -21.76 0.86 -32.21
C ILE A 339 -21.92 0.90 -33.73
N ASP A 340 -21.52 -0.14 -34.43
CA ASP A 340 -21.71 -0.26 -35.85
C ASP A 340 -22.70 -1.39 -36.16
N LEU A 341 -23.94 -1.01 -36.50
CA LEU A 341 -25.04 -1.89 -36.78
C LEU A 341 -25.22 -2.16 -38.28
N ARG A 342 -24.43 -1.50 -39.14
CA ARG A 342 -24.58 -1.61 -40.58
C ARG A 342 -24.33 -3.03 -41.07
N SER A 343 -25.12 -3.47 -42.04
CA SER A 343 -24.98 -4.76 -42.68
C SER A 343 -23.69 -4.83 -43.51
N LYS A 344 -23.35 -3.75 -44.22
CA LYS A 344 -22.11 -3.60 -44.98
C LYS A 344 -21.11 -2.76 -44.16
N LYS A 345 -20.03 -3.38 -43.75
CA LYS A 345 -18.97 -2.71 -43.00
C LYS A 345 -18.10 -1.84 -43.92
N ASP A 346 -17.73 -0.67 -43.44
CA ASP A 346 -16.75 0.20 -44.07
C ASP A 346 -15.72 0.71 -43.05
N ILE A 347 -14.77 1.52 -43.48
CA ILE A 347 -13.66 2.00 -42.67
C ILE A 347 -14.03 3.21 -41.79
N LYS A 348 -15.19 3.88 -41.96
CA LYS A 348 -15.53 5.12 -41.27
C LYS A 348 -15.47 5.03 -39.75
N PRO A 349 -16.10 4.03 -39.06
CA PRO A 349 -16.02 3.93 -37.61
C PRO A 349 -14.60 3.70 -37.11
N VAL A 350 -13.80 2.94 -37.86
CA VAL A 350 -12.40 2.67 -37.53
C VAL A 350 -11.57 3.95 -37.65
N LEU A 351 -11.71 4.67 -38.77
CA LEU A 351 -11.01 5.94 -38.97
C LEU A 351 -11.40 6.98 -37.92
N LEU A 352 -12.71 7.08 -37.61
CA LEU A 352 -13.21 7.98 -36.57
C LEU A 352 -12.59 7.63 -35.20
N SER A 353 -12.62 6.35 -34.82
CA SER A 353 -12.05 5.91 -33.54
C SER A 353 -10.55 6.17 -33.45
N TYR A 354 -9.83 5.98 -34.55
CA TYR A 354 -8.40 6.24 -34.62
C TYR A 354 -8.08 7.73 -34.44
N ARG A 355 -8.75 8.61 -35.20
CA ARG A 355 -8.57 10.07 -35.12
C ARG A 355 -8.89 10.62 -33.72
N LEU A 356 -10.01 10.18 -33.14
CA LEU A 356 -10.35 10.58 -31.78
C LEU A 356 -9.31 10.12 -30.75
N ARG A 357 -8.72 8.91 -30.92
CA ARG A 357 -7.64 8.45 -30.04
C ARG A 357 -6.34 9.24 -30.23
N GLU A 358 -5.99 9.65 -31.45
CA GLU A 358 -4.85 10.57 -31.68
C GLU A 358 -5.02 11.91 -30.91
N ASP A 359 -6.26 12.35 -30.75
CA ASP A 359 -6.60 13.54 -29.96
C ASP A 359 -6.74 13.27 -28.45
N GLY A 360 -6.39 12.07 -27.95
CA GLY A 360 -6.35 11.70 -26.54
C GLY A 360 -7.67 11.16 -25.96
N PHE A 361 -8.73 11.01 -26.77
CA PHE A 361 -10.00 10.47 -26.30
C PHE A 361 -9.94 8.96 -26.04
N LYS A 362 -10.61 8.50 -24.98
CA LYS A 362 -10.78 7.10 -24.65
C LYS A 362 -11.96 6.51 -25.44
N ILE A 363 -11.69 5.63 -26.38
CA ILE A 363 -12.70 5.04 -27.27
C ILE A 363 -12.79 3.54 -27.09
N ASN A 364 -14.00 3.01 -26.95
CA ASN A 364 -14.29 1.57 -27.04
C ASN A 364 -15.38 1.30 -28.06
N SER A 365 -15.61 0.04 -28.39
CA SER A 365 -16.60 -0.40 -29.36
C SER A 365 -17.24 -1.73 -28.97
N SER A 366 -18.48 -1.97 -29.42
CA SER A 366 -19.11 -3.29 -29.31
C SER A 366 -18.60 -4.24 -30.38
N SER A 367 -18.64 -5.56 -30.09
CA SER A 367 -18.44 -6.57 -31.12
C SER A 367 -19.61 -6.55 -32.11
N TYR A 368 -19.33 -6.89 -33.37
CA TYR A 368 -20.28 -6.88 -34.49
C TYR A 368 -21.53 -7.77 -34.33
N SER A 369 -21.52 -8.66 -33.37
CA SER A 369 -22.62 -9.62 -33.14
C SER A 369 -23.71 -9.16 -32.19
N LYS A 370 -23.59 -7.95 -31.60
CA LYS A 370 -24.54 -7.49 -30.60
C LYS A 370 -25.59 -6.56 -31.20
N ALA A 371 -26.88 -6.81 -30.86
CA ALA A 371 -27.97 -5.90 -31.14
C ALA A 371 -27.80 -4.56 -30.38
N LEU A 372 -28.42 -3.49 -30.88
CA LEU A 372 -28.34 -2.13 -30.32
C LEU A 372 -28.54 -2.08 -28.81
N ASN A 373 -29.60 -2.70 -28.30
CA ASN A 373 -29.89 -2.70 -26.85
C ASN A 373 -28.79 -3.38 -26.01
N GLY A 374 -28.19 -4.45 -26.52
CA GLY A 374 -27.07 -5.14 -25.85
C GLY A 374 -25.80 -4.27 -25.84
N SER A 375 -25.54 -3.58 -26.94
CA SER A 375 -24.42 -2.64 -27.07
C SER A 375 -24.58 -1.38 -26.22
N LEU A 376 -25.79 -0.82 -26.15
CA LEU A 376 -26.09 0.31 -25.25
C LEU A 376 -25.94 -0.06 -23.78
N LYS A 377 -26.43 -1.23 -23.36
CA LYS A 377 -26.18 -1.73 -21.98
C LYS A 377 -24.70 -1.95 -21.68
N MET A 378 -23.91 -2.31 -22.70
CA MET A 378 -22.46 -2.44 -22.55
C MET A 378 -21.79 -1.06 -22.38
N ALA A 379 -22.17 -0.07 -23.22
CA ALA A 379 -21.67 1.30 -23.11
C ALA A 379 -21.98 1.91 -21.73
N ASP A 380 -23.19 1.68 -21.22
CA ASP A 380 -23.64 2.14 -19.90
C ASP A 380 -22.82 1.50 -18.77
N ARG A 381 -22.67 0.17 -18.76
CA ARG A 381 -21.82 -0.52 -17.78
C ARG A 381 -20.35 -0.07 -17.80
N GLN A 382 -19.87 0.35 -18.99
CA GLN A 382 -18.51 0.86 -19.16
C GLN A 382 -18.40 2.36 -18.91
N ARG A 383 -19.49 3.00 -18.44
CA ARG A 383 -19.55 4.42 -18.10
C ARG A 383 -19.09 5.33 -19.23
N SER A 384 -19.53 5.06 -20.46
CA SER A 384 -19.21 5.88 -21.61
C SER A 384 -20.03 7.18 -21.57
N LYS A 385 -19.40 8.33 -21.89
CA LYS A 385 -20.09 9.63 -21.96
C LYS A 385 -21.06 9.66 -23.14
N TYR A 386 -20.54 9.31 -24.30
CA TYR A 386 -21.28 9.34 -25.55
C TYR A 386 -21.25 7.99 -26.25
N VAL A 387 -22.31 7.69 -27.01
CA VAL A 387 -22.36 6.54 -27.91
C VAL A 387 -22.54 7.03 -29.34
N LEU A 388 -21.67 6.59 -30.23
CA LEU A 388 -21.68 6.87 -31.66
C LEU A 388 -22.27 5.66 -32.39
N ILE A 389 -23.47 5.81 -32.99
CA ILE A 389 -24.17 4.69 -33.63
C ILE A 389 -24.17 4.90 -35.13
N PHE A 390 -23.63 3.92 -35.84
CA PHE A 390 -23.70 3.79 -37.29
C PHE A 390 -24.75 2.74 -37.65
N ASP A 391 -25.70 3.07 -38.55
CA ASP A 391 -26.76 2.19 -38.98
C ASP A 391 -26.97 2.24 -40.52
N ASP A 392 -27.75 1.31 -41.09
CA ASP A 392 -28.05 1.26 -42.52
C ASP A 392 -29.06 2.30 -42.94
N TYR A 393 -29.80 2.96 -42.02
CA TYR A 393 -30.78 3.96 -42.31
C TYR A 393 -30.18 5.35 -42.56
N ASN A 394 -28.95 5.54 -42.11
CA ASN A 394 -28.23 6.81 -42.16
C ASN A 394 -26.80 6.62 -42.69
N GLU A 395 -26.64 6.24 -43.96
CA GLU A 395 -25.34 5.87 -44.56
C GLU A 395 -24.22 6.92 -44.40
N ASN A 396 -24.59 8.23 -44.41
CA ASN A 396 -23.65 9.32 -44.30
C ASN A 396 -23.82 10.13 -42.98
N LYS A 397 -24.45 9.52 -41.99
CA LYS A 397 -24.72 10.16 -40.69
C LYS A 397 -24.33 9.22 -39.56
N VAL A 398 -24.05 9.79 -38.40
CA VAL A 398 -23.82 9.08 -37.14
C VAL A 398 -24.76 9.64 -36.07
N ILE A 399 -25.40 8.78 -35.33
CA ILE A 399 -26.22 9.19 -34.18
C ILE A 399 -25.27 9.32 -32.98
N VAL A 400 -25.21 10.48 -32.39
CA VAL A 400 -24.45 10.78 -31.15
C VAL A 400 -25.44 10.81 -30.00
N LYS A 401 -25.29 9.88 -29.07
CA LYS A 401 -26.14 9.77 -27.88
C LYS A 401 -25.38 10.17 -26.64
N ASN A 402 -25.84 11.19 -25.91
CA ASN A 402 -25.35 11.53 -24.58
C ASN A 402 -25.97 10.57 -23.55
N MET A 403 -25.13 9.78 -22.87
CA MET A 403 -25.58 8.73 -21.95
C MET A 403 -26.07 9.27 -20.62
N LYS A 404 -25.56 10.44 -20.19
CA LYS A 404 -25.94 11.09 -18.94
C LYS A 404 -27.30 11.81 -19.10
N GLU A 405 -27.42 12.62 -20.14
CA GLU A 405 -28.61 13.45 -20.38
C GLU A 405 -29.72 12.71 -21.13
N ARG A 406 -29.40 11.54 -21.70
CA ARG A 406 -30.31 10.73 -22.51
C ARG A 406 -30.81 11.43 -23.78
N THR A 407 -30.10 12.43 -24.24
CA THR A 407 -30.34 13.14 -25.49
C THR A 407 -29.62 12.45 -26.65
N GLN A 408 -30.05 12.73 -27.87
CA GLN A 408 -29.38 12.28 -29.08
C GLN A 408 -29.49 13.32 -30.19
N GLU A 409 -28.47 13.34 -31.02
CA GLU A 409 -28.41 14.17 -32.24
C GLU A 409 -27.86 13.35 -33.40
N ILE A 410 -27.97 13.88 -34.59
CA ILE A 410 -27.52 13.22 -35.82
C ILE A 410 -26.53 14.14 -36.53
N LEU A 411 -25.29 13.69 -36.65
CA LEU A 411 -24.21 14.43 -37.30
C LEU A 411 -23.85 13.83 -38.66
N ASP A 412 -23.36 14.67 -39.58
CA ASP A 412 -22.85 14.25 -40.87
C ASP A 412 -21.48 13.55 -40.69
N CYS A 413 -21.28 12.34 -41.26
CA CYS A 413 -20.06 11.59 -41.20
C CYS A 413 -19.39 11.35 -42.56
N ARG A 414 -19.76 12.14 -43.59
CA ARG A 414 -19.11 12.09 -44.93
C ARG A 414 -17.65 12.49 -44.82
N ASP A 415 -17.36 13.52 -44.04
CA ASP A 415 -16.00 13.96 -43.73
C ASP A 415 -15.66 13.68 -42.24
N ILE A 416 -14.78 12.69 -42.03
CA ILE A 416 -14.37 12.28 -40.68
C ILE A 416 -13.62 13.38 -39.96
N VAL A 417 -12.83 14.22 -40.64
CA VAL A 417 -12.08 15.31 -39.99
C VAL A 417 -13.06 16.38 -39.46
N SER A 418 -14.08 16.75 -40.25
CA SER A 418 -15.11 17.67 -39.81
C SER A 418 -15.90 17.11 -38.63
N LEU A 419 -16.27 15.85 -38.65
CA LEU A 419 -16.96 15.16 -37.55
C LEU A 419 -16.11 15.14 -36.25
N VAL A 420 -14.84 14.81 -36.34
CA VAL A 420 -13.93 14.87 -35.18
C VAL A 420 -13.88 16.27 -34.57
N ASN A 421 -13.77 17.31 -35.41
CA ASN A 421 -13.76 18.71 -34.95
C ASN A 421 -15.07 19.11 -34.26
N THR A 422 -16.21 18.61 -34.73
CA THR A 422 -17.52 18.85 -34.11
C THR A 422 -17.59 18.18 -32.72
N LEU A 423 -17.24 16.89 -32.64
CA LEU A 423 -17.24 16.12 -31.40
C LEU A 423 -16.30 16.70 -30.32
N LYS A 424 -15.17 17.29 -30.74
CA LYS A 424 -14.25 17.99 -29.83
C LYS A 424 -14.89 19.25 -29.21
N LYS A 425 -15.65 20.03 -29.98
CA LYS A 425 -16.30 21.27 -29.48
C LYS A 425 -17.37 20.97 -28.45
N GLU A 426 -18.11 19.86 -28.60
CA GLU A 426 -19.15 19.46 -27.67
C GLU A 426 -18.66 18.99 -26.31
N GLN A 427 -17.41 18.58 -26.20
CA GLN A 427 -16.80 18.20 -24.90
C GLN A 427 -16.15 19.37 -24.16
N LEU A 428 -15.99 20.54 -24.81
CA LEU A 428 -15.42 21.75 -24.21
C LEU A 428 -16.48 22.67 -23.61
N CYS A 429 -17.75 22.31 -23.75
CA CYS A 429 -18.91 22.93 -23.11
C CYS A 429 -19.47 22.00 -22.03
#